data_fbc6d5321e141c39199ec945e4fe795f
#
_entry.id   fbc6d5321e141c39199ec945e4fe795f
#
_cell.length_a   1.000
_cell.length_b   1.000
_cell.length_c   1.000
_cell.angle_alpha   90.00
_cell.angle_beta   90.00
_cell.angle_gamma   90.00
#
_symmetry.space_group_name_H-M   'P 1'
#
loop_
_entity.id
_entity.type
_entity.pdbx_description
1 polymer ?
#
loop_
_entity_poly.entity_id
_entity_poly.type
_entity_poly.pdbx_seq_one_letter_code
_entity_poly.pdbx_strand_id
1 'polypeptide(L)'
;MHELVHVTKGIDVISMNVPEAEHGLSMCDPVTGRIAIAVATTPHPMRQRSSIAHELGHVIAGDLERAEPLIPGERSPEEICADAFARHLLLPLEAIRRRLPASPSVADLSDLIQEFEVSPYIAAIQLRTLHLIDADTCSNWGARSAANLAMTFGWGSQYRSLAADSSAPRAPQSLMARAVEGYQHGVLGIRELASWYGQDPAELEEELGPPTLANEVDNWDDDAPAALPRSGVG
;
A
#
# COMPACT_ATOMS: atom_id res chain seq x y z
N MET A 1 -6.60 -1.99 0.50
CA MET A 1 -5.33 -2.74 0.69
C MET A 1 -4.40 -2.05 1.67
N HIS A 2 -4.13 -0.75 1.51
CA HIS A 2 -3.30 0.05 2.43
C HIS A 2 -3.69 -0.15 3.91
N GLU A 3 -4.93 0.14 4.22
CA GLU A 3 -5.45 0.00 5.59
C GLU A 3 -5.38 -1.45 6.12
N LEU A 4 -5.70 -2.43 5.27
CA LEU A 4 -5.64 -3.84 5.66
C LEU A 4 -4.23 -4.25 6.07
N VAL A 5 -3.21 -3.88 5.30
CA VAL A 5 -1.80 -4.18 5.59
C VAL A 5 -1.34 -3.48 6.87
N HIS A 6 -1.72 -2.20 7.04
CA HIS A 6 -1.41 -1.44 8.25
C HIS A 6 -2.03 -2.06 9.50
N VAL A 7 -3.35 -2.32 9.50
CA VAL A 7 -4.07 -2.86 10.68
C VAL A 7 -3.61 -4.27 11.02
N THR A 8 -3.32 -5.12 10.03
CA THR A 8 -2.99 -6.54 10.29
C THR A 8 -1.53 -6.80 10.56
N LYS A 9 -0.63 -5.97 10.06
CA LYS A 9 0.83 -6.17 10.13
C LYS A 9 1.60 -4.99 10.72
N GLY A 10 0.97 -3.85 10.96
CA GLY A 10 1.64 -2.63 11.40
C GLY A 10 2.59 -2.05 10.34
N ILE A 11 2.43 -2.43 9.08
CA ILE A 11 3.26 -1.98 7.96
C ILE A 11 2.60 -0.76 7.32
N ASP A 12 3.33 0.34 7.22
CA ASP A 12 2.87 1.51 6.51
C ASP A 12 2.96 1.32 5.00
N VAL A 13 1.89 1.68 4.28
CA VAL A 13 1.87 1.67 2.83
C VAL A 13 1.75 3.10 2.32
N ILE A 14 2.69 3.49 1.46
CA ILE A 14 2.86 4.83 0.90
C ILE A 14 2.54 4.77 -0.59
N SER A 15 1.70 5.68 -1.10
CA SER A 15 1.51 5.87 -2.53
C SER A 15 2.18 7.16 -2.98
N MET A 16 3.12 7.06 -3.92
CA MET A 16 3.94 8.18 -4.36
C MET A 16 3.81 8.39 -5.88
N ASN A 17 3.88 9.66 -6.29
CA ASN A 17 3.95 9.98 -7.71
C ASN A 17 5.39 9.76 -8.21
N VAL A 18 5.66 8.56 -8.68
CA VAL A 18 6.95 8.14 -9.25
C VAL A 18 6.75 7.63 -10.68
N PRO A 19 7.83 7.57 -11.51
CA PRO A 19 7.72 7.03 -12.85
C PRO A 19 7.11 5.62 -12.90
N GLU A 20 6.31 5.33 -13.93
CA GLU A 20 5.58 4.05 -14.06
C GLU A 20 6.46 2.80 -14.09
N ALA A 21 7.77 2.94 -14.34
CA ALA A 21 8.72 1.84 -14.34
C ALA A 21 9.00 1.31 -12.91
N GLU A 22 8.75 2.10 -11.88
CA GLU A 22 8.95 1.74 -10.48
C GLU A 22 7.64 1.26 -9.88
N HIS A 23 7.45 -0.05 -9.75
CA HIS A 23 6.17 -0.63 -9.35
C HIS A 23 5.94 -0.64 -7.85
N GLY A 24 6.99 -0.88 -7.07
CA GLY A 24 6.95 -0.95 -5.62
C GLY A 24 8.35 -1.10 -5.03
N LEU A 25 8.44 -0.82 -3.75
CA LEU A 25 9.67 -0.99 -2.96
C LEU A 25 9.26 -1.23 -1.51
N SER A 26 9.78 -2.28 -0.91
CA SER A 26 9.69 -2.50 0.53
C SER A 26 11.02 -2.17 1.19
N MET A 27 10.92 -1.52 2.34
CA MET A 27 12.10 -1.09 3.11
C MET A 27 11.90 -1.35 4.60
N CYS A 28 13.01 -1.63 5.28
CA CYS A 28 13.07 -1.74 6.73
C CYS A 28 13.96 -0.61 7.29
N ASP A 29 13.42 0.16 8.23
CA ASP A 29 14.22 1.16 8.95
C ASP A 29 15.22 0.43 9.87
N PRO A 30 16.55 0.59 9.65
CA PRO A 30 17.55 -0.15 10.41
C PRO A 30 17.62 0.25 11.89
N VAL A 31 17.08 1.40 12.27
CA VAL A 31 17.10 1.90 13.65
C VAL A 31 15.87 1.41 14.43
N THR A 32 14.70 1.51 13.83
CA THR A 32 13.43 1.21 14.51
C THR A 32 12.87 -0.18 14.17
N GLY A 33 13.39 -0.83 13.14
CA GLY A 33 12.85 -2.09 12.61
C GLY A 33 11.47 -1.94 11.94
N ARG A 34 11.00 -0.71 11.74
CA ARG A 34 9.71 -0.47 11.08
C ARG A 34 9.82 -0.75 9.60
N ILE A 35 8.78 -1.41 9.09
CA ILE A 35 8.69 -1.75 7.67
C ILE A 35 7.69 -0.79 7.00
N ALA A 36 8.06 -0.32 5.82
CA ALA A 36 7.19 0.45 4.95
C ALA A 36 7.21 -0.13 3.54
N ILE A 37 6.07 -0.08 2.86
CA ILE A 37 5.91 -0.44 1.46
C ILE A 37 5.56 0.84 0.70
N ALA A 38 6.37 1.21 -0.29
CA ALA A 38 6.10 2.32 -1.18
C ALA A 38 5.65 1.78 -2.54
N VAL A 39 4.57 2.33 -3.11
CA VAL A 39 4.06 1.98 -4.44
C VAL A 39 3.79 3.23 -5.27
N ALA A 40 3.86 3.08 -6.59
CA ALA A 40 3.51 4.16 -7.51
C ALA A 40 2.00 4.46 -7.48
N THR A 41 1.63 5.75 -7.60
CA THR A 41 0.28 6.13 -7.99
C THR A 41 0.02 5.69 -9.43
N THR A 42 -1.20 5.24 -9.73
CA THR A 42 -1.54 4.76 -11.07
C THR A 42 -3.06 4.80 -11.29
N PRO A 43 -3.55 5.09 -12.51
CA PRO A 43 -4.96 4.97 -12.85
C PRO A 43 -5.44 3.51 -12.98
N HIS A 44 -4.57 2.53 -12.67
CA HIS A 44 -4.86 1.11 -12.73
C HIS A 44 -4.94 0.50 -11.33
N PRO A 45 -6.11 0.56 -10.64
CA PRO A 45 -6.23 0.21 -9.21
C PRO A 45 -5.80 -1.23 -8.90
N MET A 46 -6.13 -2.18 -9.78
CA MET A 46 -5.74 -3.59 -9.60
C MET A 46 -4.23 -3.79 -9.67
N ARG A 47 -3.52 -2.96 -10.48
CA ARG A 47 -2.06 -2.99 -10.56
C ARG A 47 -1.44 -2.52 -9.24
N GLN A 48 -1.92 -1.39 -8.67
CA GLN A 48 -1.43 -0.89 -7.39
C GLN A 48 -1.64 -1.93 -6.28
N ARG A 49 -2.82 -2.57 -6.24
CA ARG A 49 -3.09 -3.66 -5.27
C ARG A 49 -2.13 -4.84 -5.44
N SER A 50 -1.84 -5.22 -6.70
CA SER A 50 -0.87 -6.28 -6.99
C SER A 50 0.54 -5.93 -6.53
N SER A 51 0.97 -4.67 -6.73
CA SER A 51 2.28 -4.19 -6.27
C SER A 51 2.37 -4.24 -4.74
N ILE A 52 1.35 -3.76 -4.02
CA ILE A 52 1.32 -3.85 -2.55
C ILE A 52 1.40 -5.30 -2.07
N ALA A 53 0.66 -6.21 -2.71
CA ALA A 53 0.65 -7.62 -2.34
C ALA A 53 1.99 -8.31 -2.67
N HIS A 54 2.66 -7.92 -3.75
CA HIS A 54 3.97 -8.40 -4.14
C HIS A 54 5.03 -7.98 -3.13
N GLU A 55 5.09 -6.69 -2.79
CA GLU A 55 6.01 -6.16 -1.77
C GLU A 55 5.78 -6.78 -0.39
N LEU A 56 4.50 -7.03 -0.04
CA LEU A 56 4.17 -7.76 1.18
C LEU A 56 4.72 -9.20 1.13
N GLY A 57 4.78 -9.81 -0.04
CA GLY A 57 5.42 -11.12 -0.26
C GLY A 57 6.88 -11.10 0.15
N HIS A 58 7.66 -10.11 -0.29
CA HIS A 58 9.05 -9.91 0.11
C HIS A 58 9.20 -9.69 1.61
N VAL A 59 8.35 -8.85 2.19
CA VAL A 59 8.36 -8.62 3.66
C VAL A 59 8.14 -9.93 4.43
N ILE A 60 7.17 -10.74 4.02
CA ILE A 60 6.84 -12.00 4.70
C ILE A 60 7.93 -13.06 4.49
N ALA A 61 8.54 -13.10 3.31
CA ALA A 61 9.66 -13.99 3.00
C ALA A 61 10.95 -13.58 3.74
N GLY A 62 11.06 -12.32 4.18
CA GLY A 62 12.24 -11.80 4.88
C GLY A 62 13.43 -11.61 3.94
N ASP A 63 13.19 -11.29 2.68
CA ASP A 63 14.22 -11.16 1.63
C ASP A 63 14.51 -9.70 1.23
N LEU A 64 14.06 -8.72 2.03
CA LEU A 64 14.23 -7.28 1.80
C LEU A 64 15.70 -6.84 1.63
N GLU A 65 16.64 -7.56 2.21
CA GLU A 65 18.08 -7.23 2.18
C GLU A 65 18.84 -7.96 1.07
N ARG A 66 18.18 -8.86 0.35
CA ARG A 66 18.81 -9.71 -0.68
C ARG A 66 18.67 -9.12 -2.07
N ALA A 67 19.15 -7.89 -2.27
CA ALA A 67 19.35 -7.36 -3.61
C ALA A 67 20.61 -7.99 -4.24
N GLU A 68 20.53 -9.25 -4.66
CA GLU A 68 21.50 -9.77 -5.62
C GLU A 68 21.29 -9.06 -6.96
N PRO A 69 22.36 -8.64 -7.64
CA PRO A 69 22.20 -7.98 -8.93
C PRO A 69 21.52 -8.96 -9.90
N LEU A 70 20.31 -8.64 -10.33
CA LEU A 70 19.56 -9.42 -11.29
C LEU A 70 20.32 -9.48 -12.61
N ILE A 71 20.52 -10.68 -13.14
CA ILE A 71 20.98 -10.87 -14.51
C ILE A 71 19.87 -10.34 -15.42
N PRO A 72 20.13 -9.39 -16.34
CA PRO A 72 19.11 -8.84 -17.20
C PRO A 72 18.33 -9.95 -17.93
N GLY A 73 17.02 -10.00 -17.73
CA GLY A 73 16.12 -10.98 -18.34
C GLY A 73 15.84 -12.24 -17.51
N GLU A 74 16.51 -12.45 -16.39
CA GLU A 74 16.18 -13.52 -15.43
C GLU A 74 15.35 -12.95 -14.26
N ARG A 75 14.34 -13.72 -13.85
CA ARG A 75 13.56 -13.45 -12.64
C ARG A 75 14.13 -14.29 -11.51
N SER A 76 14.44 -13.66 -10.39
CA SER A 76 14.92 -14.38 -9.22
C SER A 76 13.83 -15.31 -8.64
N PRO A 77 14.20 -16.37 -7.89
CA PRO A 77 13.25 -17.20 -7.18
C PRO A 77 12.37 -16.40 -6.21
N GLU A 78 12.92 -15.36 -5.57
CA GLU A 78 12.21 -14.46 -4.65
C GLU A 78 11.09 -13.72 -5.38
N GLU A 79 11.37 -13.15 -6.55
CA GLU A 79 10.37 -12.48 -7.40
C GLU A 79 9.24 -13.43 -7.83
N ILE A 80 9.60 -14.68 -8.16
CA ILE A 80 8.61 -15.70 -8.52
C ILE A 80 7.73 -16.04 -7.32
N CYS A 81 8.33 -16.14 -6.13
CA CYS A 81 7.62 -16.40 -4.88
C CYS A 81 6.71 -15.22 -4.49
N ALA A 82 7.19 -13.97 -4.59
CA ALA A 82 6.41 -12.77 -4.30
C ALA A 82 5.19 -12.64 -5.22
N ASP A 83 5.37 -12.91 -6.52
CA ASP A 83 4.26 -12.95 -7.48
C ASP A 83 3.26 -14.08 -7.19
N ALA A 84 3.74 -15.26 -6.83
CA ALA A 84 2.85 -16.37 -6.46
C ALA A 84 2.07 -16.01 -5.18
N PHE A 85 2.76 -15.47 -4.18
CA PHE A 85 2.14 -14.98 -2.95
C PHE A 85 1.06 -13.94 -3.25
N ALA A 86 1.36 -12.90 -4.04
CA ALA A 86 0.41 -11.87 -4.41
C ALA A 86 -0.85 -12.43 -5.08
N ARG A 87 -0.69 -13.35 -6.03
CA ARG A 87 -1.82 -13.99 -6.71
C ARG A 87 -2.71 -14.77 -5.75
N HIS A 88 -2.11 -15.56 -4.85
CA HIS A 88 -2.86 -16.37 -3.89
C HIS A 88 -3.49 -15.55 -2.78
N LEU A 89 -2.85 -14.46 -2.35
CA LEU A 89 -3.41 -13.51 -1.39
C LEU A 89 -4.62 -12.78 -1.96
N LEU A 90 -4.49 -12.26 -3.18
CA LEU A 90 -5.53 -11.43 -3.80
C LEU A 90 -6.70 -12.25 -4.34
N LEU A 91 -6.44 -13.46 -4.84
CA LEU A 91 -7.47 -14.35 -5.38
C LEU A 91 -7.19 -15.81 -4.99
N PRO A 92 -7.61 -16.25 -3.80
CA PRO A 92 -7.41 -17.62 -3.35
C PRO A 92 -8.13 -18.62 -4.26
N LEU A 93 -7.46 -19.74 -4.60
CA LEU A 93 -8.04 -20.77 -5.48
C LEU A 93 -9.34 -21.35 -4.92
N GLU A 94 -9.44 -21.46 -3.61
CA GLU A 94 -10.65 -21.97 -2.95
C GLU A 94 -11.85 -21.03 -3.12
N ALA A 95 -11.62 -19.72 -3.15
CA ALA A 95 -12.66 -18.73 -3.42
C ALA A 95 -13.25 -18.91 -4.84
N ILE A 96 -12.37 -19.17 -5.82
CA ILE A 96 -12.79 -19.45 -7.20
C ILE A 96 -13.62 -20.73 -7.28
N ARG A 97 -13.14 -21.82 -6.64
CA ARG A 97 -13.84 -23.13 -6.66
C ARG A 97 -15.27 -23.06 -6.11
N ARG A 98 -15.48 -22.21 -5.08
CA ARG A 98 -16.81 -22.06 -4.47
C ARG A 98 -17.76 -21.22 -5.30
N ARG A 99 -17.23 -20.40 -6.20
CA ARG A 99 -18.01 -19.36 -6.87
C ARG A 99 -18.31 -19.67 -8.32
N LEU A 100 -17.39 -20.33 -9.03
CA LEU A 100 -17.47 -20.48 -10.47
C LEU A 100 -17.93 -21.88 -10.91
N PRO A 101 -18.65 -21.94 -12.07
CA PRO A 101 -18.95 -23.19 -12.73
C PRO A 101 -17.68 -23.81 -13.33
N ALA A 102 -17.78 -25.09 -13.73
CA ALA A 102 -16.67 -25.82 -14.37
C ALA A 102 -16.22 -25.22 -15.72
N SER A 103 -17.08 -24.45 -16.38
CA SER A 103 -16.78 -23.75 -17.63
C SER A 103 -17.19 -22.28 -17.49
N PRO A 104 -16.31 -21.43 -16.93
CA PRO A 104 -16.61 -20.03 -16.70
C PRO A 104 -16.68 -19.24 -18.01
N SER A 105 -17.50 -18.22 -18.01
CA SER A 105 -17.67 -17.24 -19.09
C SER A 105 -16.84 -15.97 -18.84
N VAL A 106 -16.82 -15.05 -19.82
CA VAL A 106 -16.23 -13.71 -19.64
C VAL A 106 -17.00 -12.88 -18.60
N ALA A 107 -18.31 -13.13 -18.43
CA ALA A 107 -19.08 -12.49 -17.36
C ALA A 107 -18.58 -12.93 -15.97
N ASP A 108 -18.36 -14.23 -15.79
CA ASP A 108 -17.80 -14.78 -14.56
C ASP A 108 -16.39 -14.25 -14.27
N LEU A 109 -15.56 -14.05 -15.31
CA LEU A 109 -14.28 -13.36 -15.20
C LEU A 109 -14.44 -11.94 -14.70
N SER A 110 -15.40 -11.19 -15.27
CA SER A 110 -15.68 -9.81 -14.85
C SER A 110 -16.14 -9.72 -13.41
N ASP A 111 -17.00 -10.65 -12.97
CA ASP A 111 -17.48 -10.73 -11.59
C ASP A 111 -16.34 -11.00 -10.60
N LEU A 112 -15.41 -11.91 -10.94
CA LEU A 112 -14.21 -12.13 -10.13
C LEU A 112 -13.35 -10.88 -10.02
N ILE A 113 -13.12 -10.21 -11.15
CA ILE A 113 -12.29 -8.99 -11.19
C ILE A 113 -12.94 -7.89 -10.35
N GLN A 114 -14.23 -7.72 -10.44
CA GLN A 114 -14.99 -6.74 -9.68
C GLN A 114 -14.95 -7.02 -8.17
N GLU A 115 -15.22 -8.26 -7.77
CA GLU A 115 -15.33 -8.64 -6.37
C GLU A 115 -13.99 -8.65 -5.65
N PHE A 116 -12.97 -9.26 -6.28
CA PHE A 116 -11.65 -9.41 -5.67
C PHE A 116 -10.71 -8.26 -5.99
N GLU A 117 -11.13 -7.33 -6.86
CA GLU A 117 -10.32 -6.20 -7.33
C GLU A 117 -8.95 -6.64 -7.83
N VAL A 118 -8.92 -7.68 -8.63
CA VAL A 118 -7.71 -8.24 -9.26
C VAL A 118 -7.64 -7.90 -10.74
N SER A 119 -6.44 -7.94 -11.31
CA SER A 119 -6.29 -7.76 -12.74
C SER A 119 -6.84 -8.96 -13.52
N PRO A 120 -7.29 -8.76 -14.77
CA PRO A 120 -7.67 -9.87 -15.65
C PRO A 120 -6.57 -10.90 -15.81
N TYR A 121 -5.30 -10.46 -15.79
CA TYR A 121 -4.13 -11.32 -15.85
C TYR A 121 -4.05 -12.29 -14.65
N ILE A 122 -4.17 -11.77 -13.42
CA ILE A 122 -4.19 -12.61 -12.20
C ILE A 122 -5.36 -13.57 -12.22
N ALA A 123 -6.56 -13.09 -12.56
CA ALA A 123 -7.75 -13.94 -12.61
C ALA A 123 -7.57 -15.07 -13.63
N ALA A 124 -7.09 -14.79 -14.85
CA ALA A 124 -6.87 -15.78 -15.88
C ALA A 124 -5.84 -16.84 -15.47
N ILE A 125 -4.73 -16.43 -14.83
CA ILE A 125 -3.72 -17.39 -14.33
C ILE A 125 -4.33 -18.32 -13.26
N GLN A 126 -5.08 -17.77 -12.31
CA GLN A 126 -5.70 -18.57 -11.25
C GLN A 126 -6.75 -19.54 -11.82
N LEU A 127 -7.55 -19.13 -12.81
CA LEU A 127 -8.49 -19.99 -13.52
C LEU A 127 -7.79 -21.12 -14.27
N ARG A 128 -6.67 -20.82 -14.93
CA ARG A 128 -5.84 -21.83 -15.59
C ARG A 128 -5.20 -22.80 -14.59
N THR A 129 -4.74 -22.31 -13.46
CA THR A 129 -4.18 -23.14 -12.37
C THR A 129 -5.21 -24.16 -11.86
N LEU A 130 -6.49 -23.81 -11.89
CA LEU A 130 -7.61 -24.71 -11.56
C LEU A 130 -8.08 -25.57 -12.75
N HIS A 131 -7.44 -25.48 -13.91
CA HIS A 131 -7.85 -26.16 -15.14
C HIS A 131 -9.28 -25.83 -15.61
N LEU A 132 -9.81 -24.65 -15.23
CA LEU A 132 -11.13 -24.16 -15.66
C LEU A 132 -11.10 -23.54 -17.05
N ILE A 133 -9.93 -23.10 -17.50
CA ILE A 133 -9.67 -22.57 -18.84
C ILE A 133 -8.35 -23.12 -19.40
N ASP A 134 -8.22 -23.16 -20.71
CA ASP A 134 -7.00 -23.56 -21.41
C ASP A 134 -5.98 -22.40 -21.52
N ALA A 135 -4.84 -22.66 -22.15
CA ALA A 135 -3.75 -21.71 -22.28
C ALA A 135 -4.12 -20.52 -23.19
N ASP A 136 -4.85 -20.80 -24.26
CA ASP A 136 -5.24 -19.78 -25.24
C ASP A 136 -6.28 -18.82 -24.64
N THR A 137 -7.27 -19.38 -23.94
CA THR A 137 -8.25 -18.59 -23.18
C THR A 137 -7.58 -17.78 -22.09
N CYS A 138 -6.62 -18.36 -21.35
CA CYS A 138 -5.84 -17.66 -20.34
C CYS A 138 -5.11 -16.44 -20.93
N SER A 139 -4.43 -16.61 -22.05
CA SER A 139 -3.73 -15.51 -22.74
C SER A 139 -4.70 -14.44 -23.21
N ASN A 140 -5.81 -14.84 -23.82
CA ASN A 140 -6.83 -13.90 -24.31
C ASN A 140 -7.51 -13.12 -23.18
N TRP A 141 -7.88 -13.77 -22.10
CA TRP A 141 -8.55 -13.15 -20.96
C TRP A 141 -7.59 -12.28 -20.15
N GLY A 142 -6.35 -12.74 -19.98
CA GLY A 142 -5.31 -11.98 -19.26
C GLY A 142 -4.91 -10.68 -19.94
N ALA A 143 -5.03 -10.62 -21.27
CA ALA A 143 -4.76 -9.40 -22.05
C ALA A 143 -5.90 -8.37 -22.07
N ARG A 144 -7.08 -8.69 -21.49
CA ARG A 144 -8.21 -7.77 -21.46
C ARG A 144 -7.95 -6.59 -20.53
N SER A 145 -8.60 -5.47 -20.81
CA SER A 145 -8.59 -4.31 -19.93
C SER A 145 -9.68 -4.44 -18.86
N ALA A 146 -9.32 -4.29 -17.58
CA ALA A 146 -10.28 -4.25 -16.48
C ALA A 146 -11.28 -3.09 -16.64
N ALA A 147 -10.83 -1.93 -17.12
CA ALA A 147 -11.70 -0.80 -17.43
C ALA A 147 -12.74 -1.14 -18.50
N ASN A 148 -12.33 -1.86 -19.55
CA ASN A 148 -13.24 -2.28 -20.62
C ASN A 148 -14.27 -3.30 -20.10
N LEU A 149 -13.84 -4.29 -19.30
CA LEU A 149 -14.74 -5.22 -18.65
C LEU A 149 -15.73 -4.50 -17.72
N ALA A 150 -15.26 -3.55 -16.93
CA ALA A 150 -16.10 -2.74 -16.06
C ALA A 150 -17.20 -1.98 -16.82
N MET A 151 -16.85 -1.40 -17.96
CA MET A 151 -17.84 -0.72 -18.80
C MET A 151 -18.81 -1.70 -19.46
N THR A 152 -18.32 -2.85 -19.93
CA THR A 152 -19.14 -3.86 -20.61
C THR A 152 -20.16 -4.51 -19.67
N PHE A 153 -19.75 -4.77 -18.41
CA PHE A 153 -20.57 -5.47 -17.42
C PHE A 153 -21.20 -4.56 -16.36
N GLY A 154 -21.16 -3.22 -16.56
CA GLY A 154 -21.98 -2.26 -15.82
C GLY A 154 -21.40 -1.74 -14.49
N TRP A 155 -20.15 -2.12 -14.12
CA TRP A 155 -19.51 -1.62 -12.90
C TRP A 155 -18.45 -0.52 -13.15
N GLY A 156 -18.54 0.16 -14.29
CA GLY A 156 -17.63 1.25 -14.67
C GLY A 156 -17.54 2.42 -13.68
N SER A 157 -18.61 2.69 -12.92
CA SER A 157 -18.58 3.73 -11.87
C SER A 157 -17.69 3.33 -10.71
N GLN A 158 -17.76 2.07 -10.26
CA GLN A 158 -16.89 1.52 -9.23
C GLN A 158 -15.43 1.55 -9.69
N TYR A 159 -15.16 1.11 -10.93
CA TYR A 159 -13.80 1.15 -11.47
C TYR A 159 -13.21 2.57 -11.47
N ARG A 160 -13.99 3.58 -11.89
CA ARG A 160 -13.53 4.99 -11.89
C ARG A 160 -13.23 5.50 -10.48
N SER A 161 -14.04 5.13 -9.49
CA SER A 161 -13.78 5.49 -8.10
C SER A 161 -12.46 4.87 -7.60
N LEU A 162 -12.25 3.58 -7.88
CA LEU A 162 -10.99 2.89 -7.53
C LEU A 162 -9.78 3.49 -8.26
N ALA A 163 -9.95 3.90 -9.53
CA ALA A 163 -8.90 4.52 -10.33
C ALA A 163 -8.52 5.92 -9.80
N ALA A 164 -9.52 6.70 -9.38
CA ALA A 164 -9.27 8.00 -8.75
C ALA A 164 -8.51 7.82 -7.42
N ASP A 165 -8.94 6.86 -6.61
CA ASP A 165 -8.31 6.55 -5.34
C ASP A 165 -6.85 6.08 -5.49
N SER A 166 -6.57 5.20 -6.43
CA SER A 166 -5.20 4.70 -6.70
C SER A 166 -4.29 5.72 -7.40
N SER A 167 -4.85 6.78 -7.96
CA SER A 167 -4.10 7.89 -8.57
C SER A 167 -3.68 8.95 -7.55
N ALA A 168 -4.23 8.93 -6.35
CA ALA A 168 -3.93 9.90 -5.30
C ALA A 168 -2.71 9.47 -4.48
N PRO A 169 -1.73 10.37 -4.26
CA PRO A 169 -0.66 10.10 -3.30
C PRO A 169 -1.22 9.90 -1.89
N ARG A 170 -0.60 9.01 -1.13
CA ARG A 170 -0.98 8.73 0.26
C ARG A 170 0.25 8.67 1.15
N ALA A 171 0.27 9.48 2.20
CA ALA A 171 1.27 9.42 3.24
C ALA A 171 1.06 8.18 4.14
N PRO A 172 2.11 7.74 4.85
CA PRO A 172 2.01 6.64 5.80
C PRO A 172 1.00 6.98 6.91
N GLN A 173 0.08 6.05 7.20
CA GLN A 173 -0.97 6.27 8.19
C GLN A 173 -0.40 6.56 9.58
N SER A 174 0.64 5.86 10.00
CA SER A 174 1.29 6.08 11.31
C SER A 174 1.96 7.45 11.40
N LEU A 175 2.52 7.96 10.30
CA LEU A 175 3.09 9.30 10.25
C LEU A 175 1.99 10.36 10.37
N MET A 176 0.90 10.20 9.63
CA MET A 176 -0.22 11.13 9.69
C MET A 176 -0.87 11.18 11.07
N ALA A 177 -1.05 10.02 11.72
CA ALA A 177 -1.58 9.98 13.08
C ALA A 177 -0.68 10.75 14.07
N ARG A 178 0.64 10.56 14.00
CA ARG A 178 1.60 11.33 14.83
C ARG A 178 1.63 12.80 14.47
N ALA A 179 1.44 13.16 13.20
CA ALA A 179 1.36 14.55 12.79
C ALA A 179 0.13 15.27 13.38
N VAL A 180 -1.02 14.59 13.40
CA VAL A 180 -2.23 15.09 14.07
C VAL A 180 -2.00 15.22 15.57
N GLU A 181 -1.37 14.23 16.20
CA GLU A 181 -0.99 14.31 17.61
C GLU A 181 -0.05 15.52 17.88
N GLY A 182 0.98 15.70 17.01
CA GLY A 182 1.87 16.84 17.08
C GLY A 182 1.15 18.19 16.92
N TYR A 183 0.14 18.26 16.07
CA TYR A 183 -0.73 19.44 15.95
C TYR A 183 -1.53 19.67 17.23
N GLN A 184 -2.17 18.63 17.77
CA GLN A 184 -2.95 18.75 19.00
C GLN A 184 -2.11 19.23 20.19
N HIS A 185 -0.83 18.89 20.23
CA HIS A 185 0.12 19.34 21.25
C HIS A 185 0.82 20.65 20.91
N GLY A 186 0.46 21.31 19.80
CA GLY A 186 1.04 22.58 19.40
C GLY A 186 2.48 22.51 18.88
N VAL A 187 2.98 21.31 18.58
CA VAL A 187 4.33 21.09 18.01
C VAL A 187 4.33 21.31 16.50
N LEU A 188 3.24 20.97 15.82
CA LEU A 188 3.06 21.12 14.39
C LEU A 188 1.98 22.17 14.10
N GLY A 189 2.21 23.06 13.12
CA GLY A 189 1.22 24.06 12.72
C GLY A 189 0.15 23.48 11.78
N ILE A 190 -1.09 24.01 11.85
CA ILE A 190 -2.20 23.56 10.98
C ILE A 190 -1.86 23.69 9.49
N ARG A 191 -1.13 24.73 9.08
CA ARG A 191 -0.75 24.95 7.67
C ARG A 191 0.18 23.86 7.14
N GLU A 192 1.09 23.39 7.98
CA GLU A 192 2.00 22.31 7.62
C GLU A 192 1.24 20.99 7.51
N LEU A 193 0.41 20.68 8.50
CA LEU A 193 -0.43 19.49 8.51
C LEU A 193 -1.39 19.47 7.30
N ALA A 194 -2.04 20.60 7.01
CA ALA A 194 -2.95 20.74 5.86
C ALA A 194 -2.23 20.52 4.51
N SER A 195 -0.96 20.99 4.41
CA SER A 195 -0.17 20.73 3.20
C SER A 195 0.07 19.23 2.95
N TRP A 196 0.22 18.43 4.01
CA TRP A 196 0.40 16.99 3.91
C TRP A 196 -0.90 16.25 3.57
N TYR A 197 -2.04 16.78 4.02
CA TYR A 197 -3.37 16.27 3.65
C TYR A 197 -3.83 16.74 2.27
N GLY A 198 -3.19 17.79 1.70
CA GLY A 198 -3.65 18.45 0.49
C GLY A 198 -5.00 19.15 0.66
N GLN A 199 -5.28 19.63 1.87
CA GLN A 199 -6.54 20.28 2.26
C GLN A 199 -6.34 21.77 2.57
N ASP A 200 -7.45 22.52 2.61
CA ASP A 200 -7.42 23.90 3.11
C ASP A 200 -7.18 23.91 4.61
N PRO A 201 -6.25 24.76 5.12
CA PRO A 201 -5.95 24.83 6.54
C PRO A 201 -7.14 25.17 7.45
N ALA A 202 -8.08 26.01 6.98
CA ALA A 202 -9.24 26.38 7.77
C ALA A 202 -10.26 25.25 7.85
N GLU A 203 -10.45 24.50 6.75
CA GLU A 203 -11.31 23.31 6.74
C GLU A 203 -10.75 22.21 7.65
N LEU A 204 -9.43 21.96 7.59
CA LEU A 204 -8.80 20.97 8.45
C LEU A 204 -8.83 21.37 9.93
N GLU A 205 -8.67 22.67 10.25
CA GLU A 205 -8.77 23.16 11.64
C GLU A 205 -10.22 23.04 12.16
N GLU A 206 -11.23 23.23 11.31
CA GLU A 206 -12.63 22.99 11.68
C GLU A 206 -12.88 21.50 12.00
N GLU A 207 -12.29 20.59 11.23
CA GLU A 207 -12.44 19.16 11.45
C GLU A 207 -11.70 18.64 12.70
N LEU A 208 -10.48 19.10 12.95
CA LEU A 208 -9.63 18.63 14.04
C LEU A 208 -9.85 19.40 15.37
N GLY A 209 -10.44 20.58 15.31
CA GLY A 209 -10.49 21.54 16.41
C GLY A 209 -9.15 22.27 16.61
N PRO A 210 -9.13 23.32 17.47
CA PRO A 210 -7.90 24.00 17.81
C PRO A 210 -6.94 23.11 18.60
N PRO A 211 -5.62 23.34 18.51
CA PRO A 211 -4.66 22.57 19.29
C PRO A 211 -4.97 22.71 20.78
N THR A 212 -4.93 21.60 21.49
CA THR A 212 -4.98 21.61 22.94
C THR A 212 -3.63 22.16 23.41
N LEU A 213 -3.55 23.46 23.60
CA LEU A 213 -2.37 24.08 24.23
C LEU A 213 -2.19 23.33 25.56
N ALA A 214 -1.09 22.63 25.73
CA ALA A 214 -0.69 22.16 27.04
C ALA A 214 -0.59 23.39 27.96
N ASN A 215 -1.66 23.71 28.68
CA ASN A 215 -1.58 24.56 29.86
C ASN A 215 -0.80 23.74 30.87
N GLU A 216 0.47 24.01 30.91
CA GLU A 216 1.47 23.73 31.91
C GLU A 216 2.74 23.28 31.20
N VAL A 217 3.55 24.23 30.84
CA VAL A 217 4.98 24.01 30.96
C VAL A 217 5.15 23.61 32.43
N ASP A 218 5.22 22.30 32.66
CA ASP A 218 5.75 21.79 33.91
C ASP A 218 7.03 22.56 34.16
N ASN A 219 7.04 23.37 35.23
CA ASN A 219 8.19 24.05 35.71
C ASN A 219 9.35 23.03 35.68
N TRP A 220 10.23 23.21 34.73
CA TRP A 220 11.56 22.65 34.84
C TRP A 220 12.11 23.34 36.08
N ASP A 221 12.04 22.62 37.20
CA ASP A 221 12.71 23.03 38.42
C ASP A 221 14.16 23.36 38.05
N ASP A 222 14.50 24.61 38.25
CA ASP A 222 15.84 25.19 38.08
C ASP A 222 16.83 24.67 39.14
N ASP A 223 16.62 23.44 39.64
CA ASP A 223 17.58 22.68 40.41
C ASP A 223 18.57 21.94 39.47
N ALA A 224 19.30 22.75 38.70
CA ALA A 224 20.53 22.29 38.09
C ALA A 224 21.51 21.91 39.22
N PRO A 225 21.96 20.66 39.29
CA PRO A 225 22.98 20.29 40.27
C PRO A 225 24.26 21.06 40.01
N ALA A 226 24.69 21.75 41.07
CA ALA A 226 25.85 22.62 41.14
C ALA A 226 27.11 21.97 40.49
N ALA A 227 27.76 22.78 39.65
CA ALA A 227 29.16 22.79 39.24
C ALA A 227 29.97 21.49 39.46
N LEU A 228 30.35 20.89 38.31
CA LEU A 228 31.50 19.96 38.25
C LEU A 228 32.76 20.56 38.86
N PRO A 229 33.50 19.86 39.73
CA PRO A 229 34.76 20.36 40.28
C PRO A 229 35.80 20.49 39.16
N ARG A 230 36.39 21.66 39.06
CA ARG A 230 37.53 21.87 38.19
C ARG A 230 38.69 21.01 38.67
N SER A 231 39.12 20.05 37.87
CA SER A 231 40.35 19.31 38.05
C SER A 231 41.53 20.25 37.92
N GLY A 232 42.15 20.58 39.03
CA GLY A 232 43.44 21.27 39.07
C GLY A 232 44.50 20.36 38.51
N VAL A 233 45.19 20.83 37.50
CA VAL A 233 46.50 20.28 37.05
C VAL A 233 47.53 20.89 37.99
N GLY A 234 48.30 19.99 38.65
CA GLY A 234 49.53 20.23 39.32
C GLY A 234 50.54 19.20 38.82
#